data_e42da41faa4dcd5c59cfc53db46c2953
#
_entry.id   e42da41faa4dcd5c59cfc53db46c2953
#
_cell.length_a   1.000
_cell.length_b   1.000
_cell.length_c   1.000
_cell.angle_alpha   90.00
_cell.angle_beta   90.00
_cell.angle_gamma   90.00
#
_symmetry.space_group_name_H-M   'P 1'
#
loop_
_entity.id
_entity.type
_entity.pdbx_description
1 polymer ?
#
loop_
_entity_poly.entity_id
_entity_poly.type
_entity_poly.pdbx_seq_one_letter_code
_entity_poly.pdbx_strand_id
1 'polypeptide(L)'
;MQRRLSITWAIMAAAVVTGVPAVAQHMQPPRVPIEHLEEARALKSPLPDSPEVVEKGKALYHGKGTCANCHGPEGAGDGPVASQLNPSPRNFQHHGFWRHRTDGELFWVIKNGSPGTSMVGFAGQLTDEEMWAVIQYERTFAEGHGHGRGMEPAGGMGHRGAREGMGGMGHRGAGSGGCEGEHCDR
;
A
#
# COMPACT_ATOMS: atom_id res chain seq x y z
N MET A 1 63.80 -14.30 52.40
CA MET A 1 63.09 -13.13 51.87
C MET A 1 62.65 -13.46 50.41
N GLN A 2 61.40 -13.95 50.23
CA GLN A 2 60.89 -14.26 48.88
C GLN A 2 59.68 -13.28 48.61
N ARG A 3 59.88 -12.37 47.66
CA ARG A 3 58.83 -11.49 47.16
C ARG A 3 57.97 -12.25 46.21
N ARG A 4 56.70 -12.48 46.55
CA ARG A 4 55.68 -13.01 45.63
C ARG A 4 55.15 -11.88 44.75
N LEU A 5 55.45 -11.92 43.46
CA LEU A 5 54.79 -11.05 42.47
C LEU A 5 53.38 -11.65 42.12
N SER A 6 52.36 -10.98 42.56
CA SER A 6 50.98 -11.26 42.15
C SER A 6 50.71 -10.60 40.80
N ILE A 7 50.62 -11.40 39.77
CA ILE A 7 50.18 -10.95 38.44
C ILE A 7 48.66 -11.02 38.41
N THR A 8 48.00 -9.87 38.51
CA THR A 8 46.56 -9.74 38.30
C THR A 8 46.29 -9.69 36.83
N TRP A 9 45.67 -10.72 36.28
CA TRP A 9 45.16 -10.76 34.93
C TRP A 9 43.81 -10.03 34.91
N ALA A 10 43.79 -8.83 34.33
CA ALA A 10 42.54 -8.12 34.01
C ALA A 10 41.98 -8.71 32.70
N ILE A 11 40.95 -9.53 32.83
CA ILE A 11 40.17 -10.00 31.67
C ILE A 11 39.27 -8.87 31.23
N MET A 12 39.63 -8.15 30.15
CA MET A 12 38.74 -7.27 29.42
C MET A 12 37.73 -8.11 28.61
N ALA A 13 36.53 -8.23 29.13
CA ALA A 13 35.41 -8.76 28.37
C ALA A 13 34.95 -7.72 27.35
N ALA A 14 35.39 -7.85 26.11
CA ALA A 14 34.84 -7.08 24.98
C ALA A 14 33.41 -7.56 24.70
N ALA A 15 32.42 -6.78 25.11
CA ALA A 15 31.03 -7.00 24.74
C ALA A 15 30.87 -6.72 23.20
N VAL A 16 30.83 -7.79 22.43
CA VAL A 16 30.45 -7.72 21.01
C VAL A 16 28.95 -7.47 20.96
N VAL A 17 28.57 -6.22 20.82
CA VAL A 17 27.19 -5.83 20.51
C VAL A 17 26.94 -6.22 19.05
N THR A 18 26.43 -7.41 18.82
CA THR A 18 25.93 -7.81 17.50
C THR A 18 24.63 -7.03 17.23
N GLY A 19 24.77 -5.87 16.59
CA GLY A 19 23.63 -5.11 16.08
C GLY A 19 22.90 -5.98 15.06
N VAL A 20 21.66 -6.39 15.38
CA VAL A 20 20.76 -7.02 14.43
C VAL A 20 20.48 -5.99 13.36
N PRO A 21 20.72 -6.26 12.06
CA PRO A 21 20.49 -5.28 11.02
C PRO A 21 19.01 -4.88 10.99
N ALA A 22 18.77 -3.56 10.97
CA ALA A 22 17.44 -2.94 11.01
C ALA A 22 16.49 -3.40 9.87
N VAL A 23 17.01 -4.05 8.83
CA VAL A 23 16.22 -4.58 7.70
C VAL A 23 15.28 -5.73 8.09
N ALA A 24 15.54 -6.43 9.19
CA ALA A 24 14.71 -7.55 9.62
C ALA A 24 13.36 -7.12 10.24
N GLN A 25 13.18 -5.84 10.56
CA GLN A 25 12.00 -5.35 11.27
C GLN A 25 10.78 -5.12 10.36
N HIS A 26 10.97 -5.09 9.04
CA HIS A 26 9.86 -4.83 8.11
C HIS A 26 9.22 -6.09 7.51
N MET A 27 9.85 -7.25 7.67
CA MET A 27 9.30 -8.53 7.22
C MET A 27 8.63 -9.25 8.38
N GLN A 28 7.47 -8.78 8.77
CA GLN A 28 6.69 -9.53 9.75
C GLN A 28 6.18 -10.83 9.10
N PRO A 29 6.36 -11.98 9.78
CA PRO A 29 5.97 -13.28 9.24
C PRO A 29 4.46 -13.33 8.92
N PRO A 30 4.05 -14.24 8.03
CA PRO A 30 2.63 -14.51 7.81
C PRO A 30 1.95 -14.85 9.14
N ARG A 31 0.73 -14.36 9.32
CA ARG A 31 -0.06 -14.62 10.54
C ARG A 31 -0.93 -15.86 10.41
N VAL A 32 -0.75 -16.62 9.35
CA VAL A 32 -1.34 -17.93 9.17
C VAL A 32 -0.45 -18.95 9.87
N PRO A 33 -0.95 -19.77 10.79
CA PRO A 33 -0.19 -20.87 11.39
C PRO A 33 0.40 -21.78 10.32
N ILE A 34 1.58 -22.33 10.59
CA ILE A 34 2.32 -23.08 9.57
C ILE A 34 1.56 -24.30 9.04
N GLU A 35 0.74 -24.92 9.90
CA GLU A 35 -0.11 -26.06 9.55
C GLU A 35 -1.23 -25.72 8.57
N HIS A 36 -1.62 -24.45 8.46
CA HIS A 36 -2.65 -23.95 7.53
C HIS A 36 -2.09 -23.15 6.36
N LEU A 37 -0.77 -22.93 6.33
CA LEU A 37 -0.16 -21.99 5.39
C LEU A 37 -0.28 -22.45 3.93
N GLU A 38 -0.07 -23.74 3.68
CA GLU A 38 -0.16 -24.30 2.33
C GLU A 38 -1.60 -24.27 1.81
N GLU A 39 -2.56 -24.68 2.64
CA GLU A 39 -3.99 -24.59 2.34
C GLU A 39 -4.41 -23.14 2.05
N ALA A 40 -4.04 -22.22 2.92
CA ALA A 40 -4.35 -20.81 2.75
C ALA A 40 -3.79 -20.25 1.43
N ARG A 41 -2.55 -20.58 1.07
CA ARG A 41 -1.93 -20.14 -0.19
C ARG A 41 -2.58 -20.70 -1.44
N ALA A 42 -3.20 -21.87 -1.33
CA ALA A 42 -3.91 -22.49 -2.43
C ALA A 42 -5.26 -21.82 -2.74
N LEU A 43 -5.85 -21.11 -1.76
CA LEU A 43 -7.14 -20.43 -1.94
C LEU A 43 -7.02 -19.30 -2.97
N LYS A 44 -8.06 -19.19 -3.80
CA LYS A 44 -8.20 -18.17 -4.82
C LYS A 44 -9.57 -17.50 -4.69
N SER A 45 -9.62 -16.21 -4.99
CA SER A 45 -10.88 -15.49 -5.04
C SER A 45 -11.78 -16.11 -6.14
N PRO A 46 -13.05 -16.44 -5.83
CA PRO A 46 -14.02 -16.82 -6.83
C PRO A 46 -14.64 -15.60 -7.54
N LEU A 47 -14.37 -14.38 -7.04
CA LEU A 47 -14.95 -13.16 -7.57
C LEU A 47 -14.15 -12.64 -8.77
N PRO A 48 -14.82 -12.01 -9.75
CA PRO A 48 -14.13 -11.30 -10.82
C PRO A 48 -13.37 -10.09 -10.24
N ASP A 49 -12.30 -9.72 -10.92
CA ASP A 49 -11.61 -8.46 -10.66
C ASP A 49 -12.38 -7.34 -11.38
N SER A 50 -13.25 -6.65 -10.63
CA SER A 50 -14.12 -5.63 -11.19
C SER A 50 -14.36 -4.46 -10.23
N PRO A 51 -14.63 -3.24 -10.76
CA PRO A 51 -14.95 -2.08 -9.95
C PRO A 51 -16.13 -2.29 -8.99
N GLU A 52 -17.11 -3.07 -9.38
CA GLU A 52 -18.30 -3.36 -8.57
C GLU A 52 -17.94 -4.18 -7.33
N VAL A 53 -17.02 -5.15 -7.47
CA VAL A 53 -16.54 -5.94 -6.34
C VAL A 53 -15.69 -5.07 -5.41
N VAL A 54 -14.87 -4.18 -5.96
CA VAL A 54 -14.08 -3.21 -5.17
C VAL A 54 -15.01 -2.28 -4.37
N GLU A 55 -16.05 -1.72 -4.98
CA GLU A 55 -17.01 -0.86 -4.26
C GLU A 55 -17.79 -1.62 -3.18
N LYS A 56 -18.15 -2.88 -3.43
CA LYS A 56 -18.74 -3.76 -2.40
C LYS A 56 -17.74 -3.95 -1.24
N GLY A 57 -16.49 -4.23 -1.54
CA GLY A 57 -15.41 -4.37 -0.55
C GLY A 57 -15.22 -3.10 0.28
N LYS A 58 -15.25 -1.93 -0.37
CA LYS A 58 -15.18 -0.62 0.29
C LYS A 58 -16.32 -0.41 1.29
N ALA A 59 -17.55 -0.69 0.87
CA ALA A 59 -18.71 -0.56 1.75
C ALA A 59 -18.61 -1.50 2.98
N LEU A 60 -18.07 -2.71 2.78
CA LEU A 60 -17.87 -3.68 3.87
C LEU A 60 -16.72 -3.25 4.80
N TYR A 61 -15.62 -2.77 4.27
CA TYR A 61 -14.45 -2.31 5.02
C TYR A 61 -14.79 -1.18 5.99
N HIS A 62 -15.58 -0.20 5.54
CA HIS A 62 -16.00 0.94 6.35
C HIS A 62 -17.27 0.67 7.17
N GLY A 63 -18.05 -0.33 6.79
CA GLY A 63 -19.34 -0.65 7.41
C GLY A 63 -19.28 -1.93 8.25
N LYS A 64 -19.93 -2.97 7.76
CA LYS A 64 -20.14 -4.26 8.45
C LYS A 64 -18.84 -4.90 8.95
N GLY A 65 -17.73 -4.78 8.19
CA GLY A 65 -16.43 -5.34 8.57
C GLY A 65 -15.68 -4.53 9.62
N THR A 66 -16.02 -3.26 9.82
CA THR A 66 -15.37 -2.35 10.79
C THR A 66 -13.83 -2.27 10.68
N CYS A 67 -13.25 -2.66 9.54
CA CYS A 67 -11.82 -2.77 9.33
C CYS A 67 -11.10 -1.41 9.53
N ALA A 68 -11.76 -0.33 9.10
CA ALA A 68 -11.25 1.04 9.23
C ALA A 68 -10.98 1.47 10.68
N ASN A 69 -11.65 0.86 11.68
CA ASN A 69 -11.43 1.20 13.09
C ASN A 69 -9.99 0.91 13.54
N CYS A 70 -9.39 -0.14 13.01
CA CYS A 70 -8.02 -0.51 13.31
C CYS A 70 -7.06 -0.10 12.19
N HIS A 71 -7.42 -0.42 10.94
CA HIS A 71 -6.53 -0.22 9.79
C HIS A 71 -6.56 1.18 9.19
N GLY A 72 -7.48 2.06 9.66
CA GLY A 72 -7.67 3.40 9.12
C GLY A 72 -8.52 3.43 7.85
N PRO A 73 -9.10 4.59 7.50
CA PRO A 73 -9.98 4.72 6.35
C PRO A 73 -9.26 4.46 5.01
N GLU A 74 -7.96 4.67 4.97
CA GLU A 74 -7.11 4.47 3.79
C GLU A 74 -6.10 3.32 3.98
N GLY A 75 -6.31 2.48 4.98
CA GLY A 75 -5.48 1.30 5.21
C GLY A 75 -4.05 1.59 5.70
N ALA A 76 -3.78 2.77 6.25
CA ALA A 76 -2.46 3.17 6.74
C ALA A 76 -2.07 2.49 8.08
N GLY A 77 -2.99 1.78 8.73
CA GLY A 77 -2.78 1.18 10.05
C GLY A 77 -2.95 2.18 11.20
N ASP A 78 -3.61 3.30 10.94
CA ASP A 78 -3.78 4.48 11.80
C ASP A 78 -5.23 4.70 12.25
N GLY A 79 -6.03 3.67 12.26
CA GLY A 79 -7.42 3.75 12.70
C GLY A 79 -7.57 4.26 14.14
N PRO A 80 -8.78 4.71 14.53
CA PRO A 80 -9.04 5.34 15.84
C PRO A 80 -8.53 4.55 17.05
N VAL A 81 -8.49 3.22 16.96
CA VAL A 81 -8.02 2.36 18.04
C VAL A 81 -6.59 1.86 17.87
N ALA A 82 -5.93 2.18 16.75
CA ALA A 82 -4.63 1.62 16.37
C ALA A 82 -3.54 1.86 17.42
N SER A 83 -3.52 3.05 18.06
CA SER A 83 -2.53 3.41 19.07
C SER A 83 -2.58 2.56 20.34
N GLN A 84 -3.68 1.86 20.57
CA GLN A 84 -3.90 0.99 21.73
C GLN A 84 -3.54 -0.47 21.43
N LEU A 85 -3.18 -0.80 20.19
CA LEU A 85 -2.95 -2.17 19.75
C LEU A 85 -1.46 -2.49 19.67
N ASN A 86 -1.10 -3.67 20.16
CA ASN A 86 0.25 -4.22 20.06
C ASN A 86 0.19 -5.70 19.63
N PRO A 87 0.75 -6.06 18.48
CA PRO A 87 1.39 -5.18 17.49
C PRO A 87 0.38 -4.22 16.81
N SER A 88 0.90 -3.13 16.28
CA SER A 88 0.10 -2.17 15.50
C SER A 88 -0.56 -2.84 14.29
N PRO A 89 -1.74 -2.36 13.85
CA PRO A 89 -2.39 -2.83 12.64
C PRO A 89 -1.49 -2.71 11.41
N ARG A 90 -1.69 -3.56 10.43
CA ARG A 90 -0.94 -3.52 9.17
C ARG A 90 -1.26 -2.27 8.38
N ASN A 91 -0.21 -1.70 7.82
CA ASN A 91 -0.33 -0.68 6.79
C ASN A 91 -0.40 -1.36 5.42
N PHE A 92 -1.56 -1.24 4.75
CA PHE A 92 -1.83 -1.82 3.44
C PHE A 92 -1.30 -0.99 2.27
N GLN A 93 -0.87 0.25 2.52
CA GLN A 93 -0.27 1.11 1.51
C GLN A 93 1.16 0.67 1.13
N HIS A 94 1.77 -0.18 1.95
CA HIS A 94 3.11 -0.70 1.71
C HIS A 94 3.12 -1.82 0.66
N HIS A 95 3.74 -1.58 -0.50
CA HIS A 95 3.92 -2.59 -1.55
C HIS A 95 4.61 -3.87 -1.06
N GLY A 96 5.54 -3.77 -0.09
CA GLY A 96 6.20 -4.92 0.51
C GLY A 96 5.24 -5.89 1.21
N PHE A 97 4.13 -5.38 1.75
CA PHE A 97 3.10 -6.22 2.34
C PHE A 97 2.50 -7.18 1.31
N TRP A 98 2.14 -6.68 0.13
CA TRP A 98 1.46 -7.42 -0.93
C TRP A 98 2.36 -8.38 -1.70
N ARG A 99 3.68 -8.09 -1.77
CA ARG A 99 4.65 -8.95 -2.47
C ARG A 99 4.87 -10.30 -1.80
N HIS A 100 4.66 -10.38 -0.50
CA HIS A 100 5.01 -11.54 0.30
C HIS A 100 3.80 -12.29 0.86
N ARG A 101 2.60 -11.94 0.41
CA ARG A 101 1.35 -12.57 0.86
C ARG A 101 0.43 -12.83 -0.31
N THR A 102 -0.17 -14.02 -0.29
CA THR A 102 -1.25 -14.35 -1.23
C THR A 102 -2.59 -13.85 -0.70
N ASP A 103 -3.55 -13.67 -1.61
CA ASP A 103 -4.92 -13.32 -1.22
C ASP A 103 -5.55 -14.39 -0.32
N GLY A 104 -5.19 -15.65 -0.54
CA GLY A 104 -5.64 -16.74 0.29
C GLY A 104 -5.12 -16.66 1.74
N GLU A 105 -3.86 -16.21 1.94
CA GLU A 105 -3.34 -15.94 3.28
C GLU A 105 -4.11 -14.79 3.97
N LEU A 106 -4.48 -13.75 3.21
CA LEU A 106 -5.28 -12.64 3.73
C LEU A 106 -6.71 -13.09 4.06
N PHE A 107 -7.31 -13.88 3.17
CA PHE A 107 -8.62 -14.47 3.40
C PHE A 107 -8.64 -15.31 4.68
N TRP A 108 -7.63 -16.17 4.87
CA TRP A 108 -7.51 -16.98 6.06
C TRP A 108 -7.46 -16.10 7.34
N VAL A 109 -6.66 -15.01 7.30
CA VAL A 109 -6.52 -14.09 8.43
C VAL A 109 -7.80 -13.33 8.70
N ILE A 110 -8.50 -12.85 7.68
CA ILE A 110 -9.80 -12.17 7.86
C ILE A 110 -10.82 -13.16 8.46
N LYS A 111 -10.85 -14.39 7.94
CA LYS A 111 -11.80 -15.41 8.39
C LYS A 111 -11.57 -15.85 9.83
N ASN A 112 -10.32 -16.12 10.20
CA ASN A 112 -9.95 -16.78 11.46
C ASN A 112 -9.33 -15.84 12.50
N GLY A 113 -8.98 -14.60 12.11
CA GLY A 113 -8.20 -13.69 12.92
C GLY A 113 -6.70 -13.88 12.76
N SER A 114 -5.94 -13.04 13.44
CA SER A 114 -4.46 -13.08 13.43
C SER A 114 -3.95 -13.51 14.81
N PRO A 115 -3.51 -14.75 14.98
CA PRO A 115 -3.06 -15.26 16.28
C PRO A 115 -1.97 -14.37 16.90
N GLY A 116 -2.07 -14.13 18.20
CA GLY A 116 -1.14 -13.29 18.94
C GLY A 116 -1.31 -11.78 18.68
N THR A 117 -2.44 -11.37 18.12
CA THR A 117 -2.80 -9.95 17.91
C THR A 117 -4.24 -9.68 18.34
N SER A 118 -4.65 -8.42 18.30
CA SER A 118 -6.02 -8.00 18.56
C SER A 118 -6.95 -8.18 17.36
N MET A 119 -6.48 -8.65 16.21
CA MET A 119 -7.30 -8.87 15.03
C MET A 119 -8.13 -10.15 15.21
N VAL A 120 -9.42 -9.98 15.37
CA VAL A 120 -10.40 -11.08 15.50
C VAL A 120 -10.76 -11.65 14.12
N GLY A 121 -11.35 -12.88 14.12
CA GLY A 121 -11.89 -13.48 12.90
C GLY A 121 -13.30 -13.01 12.60
N PHE A 122 -13.65 -12.94 11.32
CA PHE A 122 -14.92 -12.44 10.82
C PHE A 122 -15.84 -13.51 10.24
N ALA A 123 -15.52 -14.81 10.39
CA ALA A 123 -16.31 -15.92 9.87
C ALA A 123 -17.79 -15.91 10.30
N GLY A 124 -18.10 -15.36 11.48
CA GLY A 124 -19.47 -15.22 11.97
C GLY A 124 -20.18 -13.94 11.53
N GLN A 125 -19.46 -12.99 10.93
CA GLN A 125 -19.95 -11.66 10.60
C GLN A 125 -19.98 -11.39 9.09
N LEU A 126 -18.97 -11.87 8.36
CA LEU A 126 -18.86 -11.74 6.91
C LEU A 126 -18.98 -13.12 6.25
N THR A 127 -19.60 -13.16 5.07
CA THR A 127 -19.55 -14.33 4.20
C THR A 127 -18.18 -14.45 3.53
N ASP A 128 -17.85 -15.63 3.00
CA ASP A 128 -16.60 -15.85 2.27
C ASP A 128 -16.48 -14.88 1.08
N GLU A 129 -17.57 -14.65 0.33
CA GLU A 129 -17.58 -13.69 -0.78
C GLU A 129 -17.34 -12.24 -0.31
N GLU A 130 -17.94 -11.85 0.84
CA GLU A 130 -17.72 -10.52 1.41
C GLU A 130 -16.26 -10.32 1.82
N MET A 131 -15.62 -11.34 2.38
CA MET A 131 -14.18 -11.28 2.73
C MET A 131 -13.30 -11.14 1.49
N TRP A 132 -13.61 -11.86 0.41
CA TRP A 132 -12.89 -11.70 -0.86
C TRP A 132 -13.06 -10.31 -1.47
N ALA A 133 -14.25 -9.73 -1.38
CA ALA A 133 -14.49 -8.36 -1.83
C ALA A 133 -13.67 -7.33 -1.01
N VAL A 134 -13.59 -7.51 0.31
CA VAL A 134 -12.75 -6.67 1.18
C VAL A 134 -11.29 -6.72 0.75
N ILE A 135 -10.73 -7.90 0.45
CA ILE A 135 -9.35 -8.05 0.00
C ILE A 135 -9.08 -7.29 -1.31
N GLN A 136 -10.02 -7.35 -2.27
CA GLN A 136 -9.87 -6.58 -3.53
C GLN A 136 -9.83 -5.07 -3.26
N TYR A 137 -10.68 -4.57 -2.36
CA TYR A 137 -10.63 -3.17 -1.96
C TYR A 137 -9.31 -2.81 -1.25
N GLU A 138 -8.85 -3.64 -0.31
CA GLU A 138 -7.58 -3.39 0.40
C GLU A 138 -6.37 -3.29 -0.54
N ARG A 139 -6.37 -4.01 -1.66
CA ARG A 139 -5.32 -3.91 -2.69
C ARG A 139 -5.21 -2.54 -3.32
N THR A 140 -6.33 -1.82 -3.45
CA THR A 140 -6.35 -0.48 -4.03
C THR A 140 -5.54 0.54 -3.22
N PHE A 141 -5.34 0.29 -1.93
CA PHE A 141 -4.52 1.18 -1.09
C PHE A 141 -3.04 1.20 -1.51
N ALA A 142 -2.50 0.08 -1.97
CA ALA A 142 -1.13 0.04 -2.49
C ALA A 142 -1.01 0.73 -3.85
N GLU A 143 -2.01 0.60 -4.71
CA GLU A 143 -2.02 1.17 -6.05
C GLU A 143 -2.08 2.71 -6.01
N GLY A 144 -2.90 3.28 -5.12
CA GLY A 144 -3.04 4.72 -4.93
C GLY A 144 -1.74 5.42 -4.50
N HIS A 145 -0.85 4.72 -3.80
CA HIS A 145 0.42 5.28 -3.30
C HIS A 145 1.62 5.02 -4.24
N GLY A 146 1.47 4.16 -5.27
CA GLY A 146 2.50 3.87 -6.26
C GLY A 146 2.66 4.92 -7.35
N HIS A 147 1.67 5.72 -7.62
CA HIS A 147 1.62 6.70 -8.72
C HIS A 147 1.91 8.16 -8.31
N GLY A 148 2.17 8.42 -7.04
CA GLY A 148 2.41 9.77 -6.51
C GLY A 148 3.81 10.35 -6.77
N ARG A 149 4.64 9.75 -7.60
CA ARG A 149 5.93 10.29 -8.06
C ARG A 149 6.17 10.07 -9.55
N GLY A 150 5.14 10.14 -10.36
CA GLY A 150 5.20 10.18 -11.80
C GLY A 150 4.78 11.55 -12.27
N MET A 151 5.78 12.43 -12.46
CA MET A 151 5.82 13.58 -13.37
C MET A 151 4.45 14.13 -13.77
N GLU A 152 3.99 15.14 -13.04
CA GLU A 152 3.23 16.18 -13.70
C GLU A 152 4.13 16.72 -14.82
N PRO A 153 3.69 16.76 -16.09
CA PRO A 153 4.44 17.47 -17.10
C PRO A 153 4.48 18.92 -16.63
N ALA A 154 5.69 19.39 -16.30
CA ALA A 154 5.93 20.78 -15.96
C ALA A 154 5.31 21.64 -17.04
N GLY A 155 4.18 22.25 -16.73
CA GLY A 155 3.55 23.27 -17.54
C GLY A 155 4.57 24.33 -17.79
N GLY A 156 4.95 24.50 -19.07
CA GLY A 156 5.94 25.45 -19.51
C GLY A 156 5.61 26.84 -19.01
N MET A 157 6.36 27.33 -18.05
CA MET A 157 6.47 28.75 -17.77
C MET A 157 7.17 29.38 -18.97
N GLY A 158 6.34 29.94 -19.87
CA GLY A 158 6.81 30.82 -20.94
C GLY A 158 7.53 32.01 -20.33
N HIS A 159 8.83 31.99 -20.38
CA HIS A 159 9.63 33.21 -20.25
C HIS A 159 9.32 34.11 -21.42
N ARG A 160 8.48 35.11 -21.18
CA ARG A 160 8.43 36.33 -22.02
C ARG A 160 9.73 37.08 -21.82
N GLY A 161 10.70 36.76 -22.65
CA GLY A 161 11.86 37.62 -22.88
C GLY A 161 11.51 38.61 -23.99
N ALA A 162 11.34 39.86 -23.61
CA ALA A 162 11.28 40.99 -24.57
C ALA A 162 12.61 41.08 -25.31
N ARG A 163 12.56 41.05 -26.63
CA ARG A 163 13.57 41.65 -27.53
C ARG A 163 12.87 42.33 -28.64
N GLU A 164 12.92 43.69 -28.56
CA GLU A 164 12.71 44.59 -29.66
C GLU A 164 13.76 44.37 -30.76
N GLY A 165 13.33 44.53 -32.00
CA GLY A 165 14.30 44.73 -33.07
C GLY A 165 13.85 44.29 -34.46
N MET A 166 13.28 45.24 -35.20
CA MET A 166 13.46 45.55 -36.62
C MET A 166 13.22 44.49 -37.72
N GLY A 167 12.24 44.80 -38.56
CA GLY A 167 12.50 44.99 -39.98
C GLY A 167 12.10 43.87 -40.91
N GLY A 168 11.15 44.16 -41.83
CA GLY A 168 11.20 43.56 -43.16
C GLY A 168 9.93 42.99 -43.74
N MET A 169 9.17 43.83 -44.41
CA MET A 169 8.49 43.65 -45.72
C MET A 169 7.89 42.26 -46.12
N GLY A 170 6.57 42.25 -46.27
CA GLY A 170 5.93 41.98 -47.58
C GLY A 170 5.68 40.52 -47.94
N HIS A 171 4.46 40.10 -48.02
CA HIS A 171 3.80 39.75 -49.27
C HIS A 171 2.34 39.35 -49.04
N ARG A 172 1.53 39.85 -49.93
CA ARG A 172 0.08 39.64 -50.10
C ARG A 172 -0.20 38.20 -50.55
N GLY A 173 -1.30 37.63 -50.15
CA GLY A 173 -1.86 36.44 -50.77
C GLY A 173 -3.30 36.23 -50.27
N ALA A 174 -4.23 36.62 -51.09
CA ALA A 174 -5.68 36.46 -50.96
C ALA A 174 -6.10 35.02 -51.26
N GLY A 175 -7.23 34.59 -50.68
CA GLY A 175 -7.92 33.35 -51.04
C GLY A 175 -8.89 32.96 -49.93
N SER A 176 -10.03 33.52 -49.78
CA SER A 176 -11.40 33.20 -50.15
C SER A 176 -11.74 31.73 -50.21
N GLY A 177 -12.72 31.33 -49.42
CA GLY A 177 -13.41 30.06 -49.56
C GLY A 177 -14.19 29.70 -48.30
N GLY A 178 -15.40 30.20 -48.20
CA GLY A 178 -16.41 29.79 -47.30
C GLY A 178 -17.06 28.46 -47.72
N CYS A 179 -17.61 27.79 -46.79
CA CYS A 179 -18.74 26.89 -46.99
C CYS A 179 -19.58 26.90 -45.71
N GLU A 180 -20.69 27.59 -45.83
CA GLU A 180 -21.87 27.36 -45.02
C GLU A 180 -22.52 26.07 -45.51
N GLY A 181 -23.17 25.34 -44.61
CA GLY A 181 -23.98 24.20 -45.02
C GLY A 181 -24.43 23.35 -43.83
N GLU A 182 -25.62 23.65 -43.42
CA GLU A 182 -26.49 22.90 -42.51
C GLU A 182 -26.65 21.42 -42.89
N HIS A 183 -27.12 20.67 -41.91
CA HIS A 183 -27.81 19.36 -42.00
C HIS A 183 -26.92 18.11 -42.14
N CYS A 184 -27.01 17.25 -41.08
CA CYS A 184 -27.53 15.88 -41.24
C CYS A 184 -27.82 15.26 -39.86
N ASP A 185 -29.11 15.25 -39.56
CA ASP A 185 -29.73 14.24 -38.70
C ASP A 185 -29.53 12.82 -39.26
N ARG A 186 -29.17 11.91 -38.39
CA ARG A 186 -29.76 10.58 -38.17
C ARG A 186 -28.89 9.76 -37.22
#